data_43c53bced8ede87e44778f3e65b3d694
#
_entry.id   43c53bced8ede87e44778f3e65b3d694
#
_cell.length_a   1.000
_cell.length_b   1.000
_cell.length_c   1.000
_cell.angle_alpha   90.00
_cell.angle_beta   90.00
_cell.angle_gamma   90.00
#
_symmetry.space_group_name_H-M   'P 1'
#
loop_
_entity.id
_entity.type
_entity.pdbx_description
1 polymer ?
#
loop_
_entity_poly.entity_id
_entity_poly.type
_entity_poly.pdbx_seq_one_letter_code
_entity_poly.pdbx_strand_id
1 'polypeptide(L)'
;DEIDVQRIAVIKPTAFGDVVQSLPVLGALAERFPAARVSWVISETLSELVSDHPGLDEWIVYSRRGGWRSWGRLLATLRNRRFDLVFDLQGLLRTGVMTRATAAPVRIGLETAREGAGLACHGLLEDSGRQVPAHRRYWRVAEFLGVGHLEPQAGLEIPGSERAWADVMVRQLGGRVVAMHPGARWETKRWPIEHFATVGAHAIREHGASLVLVGSPDERIATARLKELILRHVTEGRVENLAGGTGLKKLAAILSAADAVVTNDSGPMHLAAAVGTPVIGVFTCTTARRSGP
;
A
#
# COMPACT_ATOMS: atom_id res chain seq x y z
N ASP A 1 22.50 9.33 26.28
CA ASP A 1 22.41 7.91 26.64
C ASP A 1 21.82 7.16 25.45
N GLU A 2 22.54 6.17 24.97
CA GLU A 2 22.09 5.32 23.88
C GLU A 2 20.95 4.45 24.41
N ILE A 3 19.73 4.64 23.93
CA ILE A 3 18.58 3.82 24.34
C ILE A 3 18.75 2.46 23.67
N ASP A 4 18.83 1.39 24.46
CA ASP A 4 18.79 0.02 23.98
C ASP A 4 17.36 -0.26 23.46
N VAL A 5 17.20 -0.26 22.14
CA VAL A 5 15.90 -0.41 21.48
C VAL A 5 15.66 -1.88 21.19
N GLN A 6 14.76 -2.50 21.95
CA GLN A 6 14.39 -3.91 21.83
C GLN A 6 13.03 -4.12 21.16
N ARG A 7 12.12 -3.14 21.25
CA ARG A 7 10.74 -3.24 20.75
C ARG A 7 10.31 -1.95 20.09
N ILE A 8 9.98 -2.06 18.81
CA ILE A 8 9.58 -0.93 17.95
C ILE A 8 8.13 -1.10 17.50
N ALA A 9 7.34 -0.03 17.53
CA ALA A 9 6.04 -0.01 16.88
C ALA A 9 6.00 0.98 15.72
N VAL A 10 5.46 0.55 14.60
CA VAL A 10 5.08 1.39 13.47
C VAL A 10 3.56 1.52 13.45
N ILE A 11 3.03 2.74 13.50
CA ILE A 11 1.59 3.01 13.48
C ILE A 11 1.20 3.60 12.14
N LYS A 12 0.76 2.74 11.20
CA LYS A 12 0.29 3.12 9.86
C LYS A 12 -0.88 2.24 9.44
N PRO A 13 -2.09 2.46 9.99
CA PRO A 13 -3.25 1.60 9.72
C PRO A 13 -3.84 1.76 8.33
N THR A 14 -3.73 2.92 7.68
CA THR A 14 -4.35 3.25 6.38
C THR A 14 -3.58 4.39 5.67
N ALA A 15 -3.80 4.74 4.36
CA ALA A 15 -4.60 4.04 3.39
C ALA A 15 -3.76 3.01 2.61
N PHE A 16 -4.39 2.23 1.70
CA PHE A 16 -3.71 1.16 0.96
C PHE A 16 -2.38 1.65 0.33
N GLY A 17 -2.43 2.64 -0.56
CA GLY A 17 -1.22 3.14 -1.22
C GLY A 17 -0.18 3.71 -0.25
N ASP A 18 -0.62 4.41 0.81
CA ASP A 18 0.27 4.94 1.84
C ASP A 18 0.96 3.81 2.64
N VAL A 19 0.24 2.71 2.94
CA VAL A 19 0.84 1.54 3.60
C VAL A 19 1.92 0.94 2.72
N VAL A 20 1.63 0.70 1.43
CA VAL A 20 2.61 0.18 0.48
C VAL A 20 3.86 1.07 0.42
N GLN A 21 3.68 2.40 0.30
CA GLN A 21 4.79 3.35 0.24
C GLN A 21 5.58 3.47 1.54
N SER A 22 5.04 3.01 2.67
CA SER A 22 5.73 3.00 3.97
C SER A 22 6.42 1.67 4.30
N LEU A 23 6.19 0.60 3.53
CA LEU A 23 6.84 -0.70 3.75
C LEU A 23 8.39 -0.63 3.80
N PRO A 24 9.08 0.19 2.98
CA PRO A 24 10.53 0.29 3.03
C PRO A 24 11.09 0.69 4.40
N VAL A 25 10.29 1.33 5.25
CA VAL A 25 10.69 1.67 6.63
C VAL A 25 11.06 0.42 7.44
N LEU A 26 10.43 -0.73 7.17
CA LEU A 26 10.75 -1.97 7.87
C LEU A 26 12.19 -2.44 7.58
N GLY A 27 12.65 -2.32 6.34
CA GLY A 27 14.05 -2.62 5.99
C GLY A 27 15.03 -1.68 6.70
N ALA A 28 14.70 -0.39 6.78
CA ALA A 28 15.53 0.58 7.51
C ALA A 28 15.58 0.30 9.02
N LEU A 29 14.48 -0.14 9.61
CA LEU A 29 14.43 -0.53 11.02
C LEU A 29 15.25 -1.80 11.29
N ALA A 30 15.15 -2.81 10.41
CA ALA A 30 15.92 -4.05 10.51
C ALA A 30 17.43 -3.79 10.39
N GLU A 31 17.86 -2.89 9.50
CA GLU A 31 19.27 -2.50 9.37
C GLU A 31 19.78 -1.78 10.62
N ARG A 32 19.02 -0.81 11.12
CA ARG A 32 19.47 0.00 12.26
C ARG A 32 19.37 -0.72 13.61
N PHE A 33 18.38 -1.62 13.74
CA PHE A 33 18.08 -2.33 14.99
C PHE A 33 17.88 -3.83 14.73
N PRO A 34 18.93 -4.57 14.32
CA PRO A 34 18.80 -5.95 13.87
C PRO A 34 18.33 -6.93 14.98
N ALA A 35 18.47 -6.56 16.24
CA ALA A 35 18.00 -7.37 17.37
C ALA A 35 16.62 -6.95 17.90
N ALA A 36 16.06 -5.83 17.41
CA ALA A 36 14.78 -5.32 17.89
C ALA A 36 13.60 -6.04 17.23
N ARG A 37 12.54 -6.26 18.01
CA ARG A 37 11.26 -6.79 17.49
C ARG A 37 10.39 -5.65 16.98
N VAL A 38 9.98 -5.74 15.73
CA VAL A 38 9.15 -4.73 15.07
C VAL A 38 7.70 -5.17 15.01
N SER A 39 6.79 -4.34 15.52
CA SER A 39 5.33 -4.52 15.43
C SER A 39 4.71 -3.43 14.57
N TRP A 40 3.73 -3.79 13.73
CA TRP A 40 3.00 -2.83 12.90
C TRP A 40 1.52 -2.76 13.25
N VAL A 41 1.01 -1.58 13.56
CA VAL A 41 -0.43 -1.37 13.75
C VAL A 41 -1.06 -1.08 12.39
N ILE A 42 -1.93 -1.99 11.94
CA ILE A 42 -2.52 -1.97 10.61
C ILE A 42 -4.02 -2.27 10.66
N SER A 43 -4.79 -1.75 9.69
CA SER A 43 -6.19 -2.13 9.56
C SER A 43 -6.33 -3.58 9.10
N GLU A 44 -7.37 -4.24 9.59
CA GLU A 44 -7.70 -5.63 9.25
C GLU A 44 -7.69 -5.89 7.73
N THR A 45 -8.27 -4.97 6.95
CA THR A 45 -8.37 -5.10 5.49
C THR A 45 -7.05 -4.95 4.73
N LEU A 46 -5.98 -4.49 5.39
CA LEU A 46 -4.66 -4.28 4.79
C LEU A 46 -3.57 -5.16 5.42
N SER A 47 -3.92 -6.01 6.38
CA SER A 47 -2.95 -6.83 7.11
C SER A 47 -2.14 -7.76 6.21
N GLU A 48 -2.74 -8.26 5.11
CA GLU A 48 -2.04 -9.05 4.11
C GLU A 48 -0.82 -8.34 3.49
N LEU A 49 -0.78 -6.99 3.46
CA LEU A 49 0.36 -6.26 2.90
C LEU A 49 1.63 -6.39 3.74
N VAL A 50 1.47 -6.60 5.05
CA VAL A 50 2.58 -6.68 6.00
C VAL A 50 2.82 -8.11 6.48
N SER A 51 1.87 -9.04 6.27
CA SER A 51 2.06 -10.42 6.62
C SER A 51 3.26 -10.99 5.87
N ASP A 52 4.05 -11.79 6.55
CA ASP A 52 5.25 -12.44 6.01
C ASP A 52 6.39 -11.48 5.59
N HIS A 53 6.31 -10.18 5.95
CA HIS A 53 7.39 -9.24 5.65
C HIS A 53 8.62 -9.56 6.51
N PRO A 54 9.83 -9.73 5.92
CA PRO A 54 11.01 -10.22 6.64
C PRO A 54 11.48 -9.29 7.77
N GLY A 55 11.19 -7.99 7.69
CA GLY A 55 11.50 -7.00 8.72
C GLY A 55 10.39 -6.78 9.75
N LEU A 56 9.40 -7.69 9.86
CA LEU A 56 8.26 -7.55 10.76
C LEU A 56 8.07 -8.81 11.61
N ASP A 57 8.04 -8.68 12.92
CA ASP A 57 7.77 -9.79 13.85
C ASP A 57 6.28 -9.97 14.15
N GLU A 58 5.51 -8.89 14.19
CA GLU A 58 4.10 -8.92 14.58
C GLU A 58 3.31 -7.82 13.88
N TRP A 59 2.06 -8.10 13.50
CA TRP A 59 1.10 -7.06 13.18
C TRP A 59 -0.03 -7.02 14.20
N ILE A 60 -0.41 -5.82 14.60
CA ILE A 60 -1.48 -5.56 15.57
C ILE A 60 -2.66 -4.99 14.80
N VAL A 61 -3.77 -5.75 14.78
CA VAL A 61 -4.94 -5.40 13.98
C VAL A 61 -5.72 -4.24 14.61
N TYR A 62 -5.94 -3.20 13.81
CA TYR A 62 -6.88 -2.13 14.09
C TYR A 62 -8.18 -2.35 13.32
N SER A 63 -9.28 -2.64 14.02
CA SER A 63 -10.61 -2.74 13.43
C SER A 63 -11.37 -1.43 13.55
N ARG A 64 -11.58 -0.74 12.42
CA ARG A 64 -12.31 0.54 12.39
C ARG A 64 -13.79 0.40 12.80
N ARG A 65 -14.39 -0.77 12.56
CA ARG A 65 -15.79 -1.08 12.87
C ARG A 65 -15.96 -1.84 14.19
N GLY A 66 -14.88 -2.10 14.91
CA GLY A 66 -14.86 -2.97 16.10
C GLY A 66 -15.48 -2.36 17.36
N GLY A 67 -15.96 -1.11 17.32
CA GLY A 67 -16.56 -0.44 18.45
C GLY A 67 -15.58 -0.15 19.60
N TRP A 68 -16.10 0.44 20.70
CA TRP A 68 -15.28 0.89 21.83
C TRP A 68 -14.54 -0.25 22.57
N ARG A 69 -15.12 -1.45 22.62
CA ARG A 69 -14.46 -2.61 23.24
C ARG A 69 -13.22 -3.07 22.48
N SER A 70 -13.29 -3.10 21.14
CA SER A 70 -12.14 -3.41 20.29
C SER A 70 -11.07 -2.33 20.39
N TRP A 71 -11.51 -1.06 20.45
CA TRP A 71 -10.60 0.06 20.68
C TRP A 71 -9.89 -0.05 22.03
N GLY A 72 -10.61 -0.30 23.12
CA GLY A 72 -10.01 -0.48 24.44
C GLY A 72 -9.01 -1.63 24.48
N ARG A 73 -9.34 -2.78 23.84
CA ARG A 73 -8.41 -3.91 23.72
C ARG A 73 -7.15 -3.56 22.96
N LEU A 74 -7.27 -2.82 21.84
CA LEU A 74 -6.12 -2.34 21.08
C LEU A 74 -5.20 -1.47 21.95
N LEU A 75 -5.75 -0.48 22.65
CA LEU A 75 -4.95 0.41 23.52
C LEU A 75 -4.27 -0.37 24.65
N ALA A 76 -4.96 -1.33 25.27
CA ALA A 76 -4.39 -2.20 26.27
C ALA A 76 -3.25 -3.07 25.70
N THR A 77 -3.43 -3.63 24.50
CA THR A 77 -2.39 -4.38 23.80
C THR A 77 -1.16 -3.50 23.56
N LEU A 78 -1.34 -2.30 23.02
CA LEU A 78 -0.24 -1.36 22.78
C LEU A 78 0.52 -1.00 24.08
N ARG A 79 -0.20 -0.81 25.17
CA ARG A 79 0.41 -0.54 26.49
C ARG A 79 1.22 -1.72 27.02
N ASN A 80 0.70 -2.92 26.89
CA ASN A 80 1.30 -4.14 27.44
C ASN A 80 2.54 -4.60 26.66
N ARG A 81 2.69 -4.20 25.38
CA ARG A 81 3.87 -4.54 24.56
C ARG A 81 5.15 -3.86 24.99
N ARG A 82 5.08 -2.75 25.80
CA ARG A 82 6.23 -2.02 26.34
C ARG A 82 7.24 -1.67 25.25
N PHE A 83 6.78 -0.94 24.23
CA PHE A 83 7.64 -0.43 23.16
C PHE A 83 8.65 0.59 23.70
N ASP A 84 9.87 0.56 23.16
CA ASP A 84 10.93 1.52 23.44
C ASP A 84 10.86 2.70 22.47
N LEU A 85 10.51 2.40 21.22
CA LEU A 85 10.45 3.36 20.12
C LEU A 85 9.15 3.20 19.31
N VAL A 86 8.49 4.30 18.98
CA VAL A 86 7.27 4.31 18.20
C VAL A 86 7.38 5.34 17.06
N PHE A 87 7.02 4.93 15.86
CA PHE A 87 6.83 5.81 14.70
C PHE A 87 5.36 5.91 14.34
N ASP A 88 4.74 7.10 14.50
CA ASP A 88 3.39 7.39 13.98
C ASP A 88 3.50 7.97 12.57
N LEU A 89 3.38 7.11 11.57
CA LEU A 89 3.42 7.47 10.15
C LEU A 89 2.04 7.89 9.61
N GLN A 90 0.99 7.87 10.43
CA GLN A 90 -0.36 8.28 10.04
C GLN A 90 -0.67 9.72 10.43
N GLY A 91 -0.33 10.13 11.64
CA GLY A 91 -0.49 11.49 12.14
C GLY A 91 -1.94 11.99 12.21
N LEU A 92 -2.90 11.17 12.66
CA LEU A 92 -4.29 11.53 12.91
C LEU A 92 -4.61 11.39 14.40
N LEU A 93 -5.63 12.08 14.90
CA LEU A 93 -6.03 12.02 16.31
C LEU A 93 -6.07 10.58 16.85
N ARG A 94 -6.70 9.67 16.12
CA ARG A 94 -6.83 8.26 16.53
C ARG A 94 -5.46 7.56 16.65
N THR A 95 -4.50 7.85 15.77
CA THR A 95 -3.15 7.29 15.86
C THR A 95 -2.31 7.99 16.90
N GLY A 96 -2.52 9.26 17.15
CA GLY A 96 -1.94 9.97 18.29
C GLY A 96 -2.39 9.34 19.62
N VAL A 97 -3.67 8.96 19.76
CA VAL A 97 -4.15 8.22 20.95
C VAL A 97 -3.47 6.84 21.05
N MET A 98 -3.33 6.10 19.94
CA MET A 98 -2.57 4.83 19.91
C MET A 98 -1.14 5.04 20.35
N THR A 99 -0.45 6.04 19.78
CA THR A 99 0.94 6.42 20.07
C THR A 99 1.11 6.76 21.56
N ARG A 100 0.21 7.55 22.11
CA ARG A 100 0.23 7.91 23.54
C ARG A 100 -0.02 6.70 24.43
N ALA A 101 -0.91 5.79 24.02
CA ALA A 101 -1.25 4.58 24.78
C ALA A 101 -0.08 3.59 24.90
N THR A 102 0.86 3.57 23.95
CA THR A 102 2.08 2.73 24.05
C THR A 102 2.90 3.07 25.28
N ALA A 103 2.87 4.35 25.72
CA ALA A 103 3.74 4.94 26.74
C ALA A 103 5.24 4.71 26.48
N ALA A 104 5.62 4.50 25.24
CA ALA A 104 7.03 4.37 24.87
C ALA A 104 7.83 5.63 25.25
N PRO A 105 9.08 5.48 25.70
CA PRO A 105 9.94 6.61 26.05
C PRO A 105 10.29 7.47 24.85
N VAL A 106 10.34 6.89 23.64
CA VAL A 106 10.56 7.64 22.38
C VAL A 106 9.41 7.44 21.43
N ARG A 107 8.78 8.55 21.02
CA ARG A 107 7.65 8.58 20.10
C ARG A 107 7.89 9.65 19.04
N ILE A 108 8.00 9.24 17.80
CA ILE A 108 8.33 10.11 16.66
C ILE A 108 7.16 10.11 15.68
N GLY A 109 6.78 11.28 15.21
CA GLY A 109 5.76 11.46 14.17
C GLY A 109 6.34 12.12 12.93
N LEU A 110 5.46 12.45 11.97
CA LEU A 110 5.79 13.22 10.78
C LEU A 110 5.25 14.64 10.92
N GLU A 111 5.89 15.61 10.30
CA GLU A 111 5.44 17.01 10.21
C GLU A 111 4.00 17.13 9.65
N THR A 112 3.55 16.14 8.86
CA THR A 112 2.16 16.07 8.37
C THR A 112 1.13 15.71 9.42
N ALA A 113 1.52 15.49 10.68
CA ALA A 113 0.59 15.23 11.78
C ALA A 113 -0.44 16.36 11.92
N ARG A 114 -1.69 15.99 12.11
CA ARG A 114 -2.85 16.90 12.22
C ARG A 114 -3.81 16.42 13.30
N GLU A 115 -4.88 17.17 13.51
CA GLU A 115 -5.90 16.84 14.52
C GLU A 115 -5.30 16.70 15.94
N GLY A 116 -4.17 17.38 16.22
CA GLY A 116 -3.48 17.29 17.50
C GLY A 116 -2.61 16.03 17.69
N ALA A 117 -2.48 15.15 16.68
CA ALA A 117 -1.71 13.91 16.82
C ALA A 117 -0.24 14.13 17.18
N GLY A 118 0.37 15.22 16.72
CA GLY A 118 1.75 15.58 17.04
C GLY A 118 2.03 15.73 18.52
N LEU A 119 1.01 16.10 19.33
CA LEU A 119 1.13 16.20 20.79
C LEU A 119 1.40 14.85 21.50
N ALA A 120 1.16 13.74 20.81
CA ALA A 120 1.47 12.41 21.31
C ALA A 120 2.95 12.02 21.11
N CYS A 121 3.65 12.73 20.24
CA CYS A 121 5.05 12.50 19.89
C CYS A 121 6.00 13.40 20.70
N HIS A 122 7.23 12.96 20.88
CA HIS A 122 8.31 13.76 21.46
C HIS A 122 9.01 14.61 20.40
N GLY A 123 8.96 14.19 19.13
CA GLY A 123 9.50 14.91 17.98
C GLY A 123 8.73 14.58 16.69
N LEU A 124 8.79 15.50 15.74
CA LEU A 124 8.24 15.34 14.39
C LEU A 124 9.39 15.41 13.39
N LEU A 125 9.42 14.48 12.44
CA LEU A 125 10.42 14.49 11.39
C LEU A 125 10.14 15.66 10.44
N GLU A 126 11.13 16.53 10.31
CA GLU A 126 11.11 17.67 9.39
C GLU A 126 11.18 17.23 7.93
N ASP A 127 10.90 18.16 7.01
CA ASP A 127 10.86 17.92 5.56
C ASP A 127 9.99 16.73 5.14
N SER A 128 9.06 16.33 5.99
CA SER A 128 8.05 15.31 5.70
C SER A 128 6.69 15.91 5.34
N GLY A 129 6.67 17.20 5.00
CA GLY A 129 5.48 17.99 4.71
C GLY A 129 4.67 17.47 3.52
N ARG A 130 3.45 17.98 3.36
CA ARG A 130 2.49 17.50 2.34
C ARG A 130 2.92 17.71 0.89
N GLN A 131 3.89 18.58 0.64
CA GLN A 131 4.44 18.84 -0.71
C GLN A 131 5.48 17.78 -1.10
N VAL A 132 6.02 17.06 -0.13
CA VAL A 132 6.94 15.95 -0.36
C VAL A 132 6.14 14.72 -0.80
N PRO A 133 6.58 13.97 -1.84
CA PRO A 133 5.96 12.71 -2.24
C PRO A 133 5.86 11.73 -1.06
N ALA A 134 4.78 10.95 -1.00
CA ALA A 134 4.49 10.13 0.19
C ALA A 134 5.61 9.13 0.50
N HIS A 135 6.17 8.45 -0.51
CA HIS A 135 7.29 7.53 -0.33
C HIS A 135 8.52 8.22 0.32
N ARG A 136 8.87 9.43 -0.10
CA ARG A 136 9.97 10.21 0.49
C ARG A 136 9.66 10.65 1.92
N ARG A 137 8.40 11.03 2.21
CA ARG A 137 8.00 11.39 3.58
C ARG A 137 8.22 10.24 4.56
N TYR A 138 7.86 9.02 4.16
CA TYR A 138 8.06 7.84 5.01
C TYR A 138 9.54 7.48 5.11
N TRP A 139 10.32 7.70 4.03
CA TRP A 139 11.75 7.44 4.02
C TRP A 139 12.55 8.37 4.95
N ARG A 140 11.97 9.51 5.38
CA ARG A 140 12.56 10.36 6.44
C ARG A 140 12.86 9.60 7.73
N VAL A 141 12.16 8.51 8.00
CA VAL A 141 12.49 7.61 9.11
C VAL A 141 13.89 7.00 8.92
N ALA A 142 14.20 6.51 7.73
CA ALA A 142 15.53 5.93 7.43
C ALA A 142 16.63 6.98 7.52
N GLU A 143 16.39 8.18 7.02
CA GLU A 143 17.34 9.30 7.12
C GLU A 143 17.58 9.70 8.58
N PHE A 144 16.52 9.82 9.38
CA PHE A 144 16.60 10.09 10.82
C PHE A 144 17.39 9.02 11.57
N LEU A 145 17.27 7.77 11.16
CA LEU A 145 17.99 6.63 11.75
C LEU A 145 19.44 6.50 11.26
N GLY A 146 19.88 7.36 10.31
CA GLY A 146 21.23 7.32 9.75
C GLY A 146 21.44 6.26 8.68
N VAL A 147 20.38 5.62 8.20
CA VAL A 147 20.40 4.57 7.16
C VAL A 147 19.72 5.02 5.86
N GLY A 148 19.53 6.32 5.66
CA GLY A 148 18.90 6.90 4.48
C GLY A 148 19.63 6.67 3.16
N HIS A 149 20.88 6.18 3.20
CA HIS A 149 21.67 5.79 2.03
C HIS A 149 21.25 4.45 1.41
N LEU A 150 20.42 3.67 2.10
CA LEU A 150 19.88 2.42 1.58
C LEU A 150 18.88 2.66 0.45
N GLU A 151 18.79 1.73 -0.49
CA GLU A 151 17.75 1.74 -1.51
C GLU A 151 16.39 1.31 -0.91
N PRO A 152 15.33 2.13 -1.02
CA PRO A 152 14.02 1.80 -0.49
C PRO A 152 13.42 0.58 -1.20
N GLN A 153 13.27 -0.51 -0.48
CA GLN A 153 12.63 -1.74 -0.99
C GLN A 153 11.36 -2.04 -0.19
N ALA A 154 10.27 -2.32 -0.89
CA ALA A 154 9.00 -2.60 -0.23
C ALA A 154 9.01 -3.92 0.56
N GLY A 155 9.89 -4.86 0.22
CA GLY A 155 9.99 -6.15 0.91
C GLY A 155 8.70 -6.95 0.93
N LEU A 156 7.79 -6.68 -0.02
CA LEU A 156 6.48 -7.33 -0.07
C LEU A 156 6.63 -8.80 -0.47
N GLU A 157 6.38 -9.70 0.46
CA GLU A 157 6.39 -11.13 0.20
C GLU A 157 5.11 -11.58 -0.50
N ILE A 158 5.26 -12.24 -1.64
CA ILE A 158 4.16 -12.88 -2.37
C ILE A 158 4.31 -14.39 -2.19
N PRO A 159 3.33 -15.08 -1.59
CA PRO A 159 3.40 -16.53 -1.40
C PRO A 159 3.59 -17.28 -2.72
N GLY A 160 4.36 -18.39 -2.68
CA GLY A 160 4.63 -19.19 -3.87
C GLY A 160 3.37 -19.72 -4.55
N SER A 161 2.32 -20.04 -3.80
CA SER A 161 1.01 -20.42 -4.34
C SER A 161 0.36 -19.33 -5.18
N GLU A 162 0.45 -18.06 -4.72
CA GLU A 162 -0.13 -16.93 -5.43
C GLU A 162 0.68 -16.57 -6.69
N ARG A 163 2.03 -16.68 -6.62
CA ARG A 163 2.90 -16.56 -7.80
C ARG A 163 2.54 -17.62 -8.85
N ALA A 164 2.49 -18.90 -8.43
CA ALA A 164 2.17 -20.00 -9.34
C ALA A 164 0.78 -19.84 -9.98
N TRP A 165 -0.21 -19.36 -9.22
CA TRP A 165 -1.52 -19.04 -9.75
C TRP A 165 -1.47 -17.92 -10.80
N ALA A 166 -0.77 -16.83 -10.52
CA ALA A 166 -0.63 -15.72 -11.46
C ALA A 166 0.09 -16.14 -12.74
N ASP A 167 1.16 -16.93 -12.63
CA ASP A 167 1.90 -17.49 -13.77
C ASP A 167 1.03 -18.38 -14.65
N VAL A 168 0.18 -19.22 -14.06
CA VAL A 168 -0.79 -20.02 -14.82
C VAL A 168 -1.80 -19.13 -15.56
N MET A 169 -2.34 -18.13 -14.86
CA MET A 169 -3.30 -17.18 -15.44
C MET A 169 -2.68 -16.44 -16.63
N VAL A 170 -1.50 -15.87 -16.49
CA VAL A 170 -0.79 -15.13 -17.54
C VAL A 170 -0.48 -16.05 -18.73
N ARG A 171 -0.02 -17.28 -18.50
CA ARG A 171 0.20 -18.28 -19.58
C ARG A 171 -1.09 -18.64 -20.33
N GLN A 172 -2.22 -18.77 -19.63
CA GLN A 172 -3.52 -19.05 -20.26
C GLN A 172 -4.03 -17.89 -21.09
N LEU A 173 -3.77 -16.67 -20.66
CA LEU A 173 -4.07 -15.46 -21.42
C LEU A 173 -3.21 -15.36 -22.68
N GLY A 174 -1.95 -15.74 -22.60
CA GLY A 174 -0.99 -15.69 -23.71
C GLY A 174 -0.66 -14.25 -24.16
N GLY A 175 0.46 -14.12 -24.88
CA GLY A 175 0.92 -12.81 -25.33
C GLY A 175 1.37 -11.90 -24.17
N ARG A 176 1.36 -10.60 -24.43
CA ARG A 176 1.58 -9.56 -23.40
C ARG A 176 0.33 -9.39 -22.55
N VAL A 177 0.50 -9.26 -21.25
CA VAL A 177 -0.61 -9.06 -20.32
C VAL A 177 -0.57 -7.65 -19.72
N VAL A 178 -1.64 -6.89 -19.93
CA VAL A 178 -1.81 -5.56 -19.32
C VAL A 178 -2.89 -5.64 -18.25
N ALA A 179 -2.51 -5.32 -17.00
CA ALA A 179 -3.47 -5.19 -15.93
C ALA A 179 -4.09 -3.79 -15.93
N MET A 180 -5.40 -3.69 -15.71
CA MET A 180 -6.11 -2.41 -15.70
C MET A 180 -6.95 -2.26 -14.43
N HIS A 181 -6.80 -1.12 -13.75
CA HIS A 181 -7.60 -0.76 -12.58
C HIS A 181 -8.32 0.57 -12.80
N PRO A 182 -9.61 0.57 -13.19
CA PRO A 182 -10.37 1.79 -13.46
C PRO A 182 -10.90 2.47 -12.21
N GLY A 183 -10.76 1.82 -11.03
CA GLY A 183 -11.28 2.30 -9.77
C GLY A 183 -10.39 3.36 -9.09
N ALA A 184 -10.99 4.09 -8.17
CA ALA A 184 -10.32 4.90 -7.17
C ALA A 184 -11.30 5.19 -6.03
N ARG A 185 -10.78 5.47 -4.82
CA ARG A 185 -11.61 5.81 -3.64
C ARG A 185 -12.48 7.05 -3.87
N TRP A 186 -11.92 8.07 -4.53
CA TRP A 186 -12.59 9.34 -4.82
C TRP A 186 -13.01 9.38 -6.28
N GLU A 187 -14.25 9.76 -6.56
CA GLU A 187 -14.77 9.88 -7.93
C GLU A 187 -13.94 10.85 -8.78
N THR A 188 -13.49 11.94 -8.18
CA THR A 188 -12.63 12.93 -8.84
C THR A 188 -11.29 12.38 -9.31
N LYS A 189 -10.86 11.21 -8.82
CA LYS A 189 -9.66 10.50 -9.26
C LYS A 189 -9.94 9.46 -10.33
N ARG A 190 -11.20 9.22 -10.69
CA ARG A 190 -11.57 8.22 -11.69
C ARG A 190 -11.54 8.85 -13.08
N TRP A 191 -10.68 8.34 -13.92
CA TRP A 191 -10.74 8.62 -15.34
C TRP A 191 -11.96 7.96 -15.95
N PRO A 192 -12.69 8.59 -16.93
CA PRO A 192 -13.87 7.99 -17.52
C PRO A 192 -13.59 6.58 -18.06
N ILE A 193 -14.53 5.68 -17.80
CA ILE A 193 -14.34 4.24 -18.11
C ILE A 193 -14.23 3.99 -19.61
N GLU A 194 -14.82 4.85 -20.44
CA GLU A 194 -14.77 4.83 -21.89
C GLU A 194 -13.33 5.04 -22.39
N HIS A 195 -12.55 5.86 -21.72
CA HIS A 195 -11.14 6.06 -22.06
C HIS A 195 -10.30 4.84 -21.70
N PHE A 196 -10.56 4.21 -20.53
CA PHE A 196 -9.94 2.92 -20.22
C PHE A 196 -10.30 1.87 -21.29
N ALA A 197 -11.55 1.84 -21.77
CA ALA A 197 -11.98 0.92 -22.82
C ALA A 197 -11.24 1.18 -24.14
N THR A 198 -11.06 2.44 -24.51
CA THR A 198 -10.29 2.83 -25.71
C THR A 198 -8.85 2.36 -25.62
N VAL A 199 -8.18 2.60 -24.47
CA VAL A 199 -6.80 2.15 -24.23
C VAL A 199 -6.70 0.62 -24.25
N GLY A 200 -7.62 -0.08 -23.61
CA GLY A 200 -7.64 -1.53 -23.59
C GLY A 200 -7.87 -2.14 -25.00
N ALA A 201 -8.81 -1.60 -25.76
CA ALA A 201 -9.05 -2.02 -27.12
C ALA A 201 -7.85 -1.74 -28.05
N HIS A 202 -7.17 -0.62 -27.86
CA HIS A 202 -5.93 -0.30 -28.58
C HIS A 202 -4.81 -1.29 -28.25
N ALA A 203 -4.60 -1.62 -26.97
CA ALA A 203 -3.61 -2.59 -26.55
C ALA A 203 -3.85 -3.98 -27.19
N ILE A 204 -5.12 -4.39 -27.30
CA ILE A 204 -5.47 -5.66 -27.97
C ILE A 204 -5.18 -5.57 -29.46
N ARG A 205 -5.70 -4.55 -30.16
CA ARG A 205 -5.64 -4.47 -31.64
C ARG A 205 -4.22 -4.25 -32.17
N GLU A 206 -3.48 -3.34 -31.53
CA GLU A 206 -2.17 -2.92 -32.07
C GLU A 206 -1.00 -3.73 -31.50
N HIS A 207 -1.19 -4.35 -30.32
CA HIS A 207 -0.12 -5.04 -29.62
C HIS A 207 -0.41 -6.51 -29.30
N GLY A 208 -1.59 -7.03 -29.68
CA GLY A 208 -2.00 -8.41 -29.38
C GLY A 208 -2.05 -8.70 -27.88
N ALA A 209 -2.25 -7.66 -27.05
CA ALA A 209 -2.25 -7.82 -25.61
C ALA A 209 -3.51 -8.53 -25.11
N SER A 210 -3.35 -9.29 -24.02
CA SER A 210 -4.44 -9.77 -23.19
C SER A 210 -4.63 -8.85 -22.00
N LEU A 211 -5.86 -8.70 -21.50
CA LEU A 211 -6.16 -7.78 -20.43
C LEU A 211 -6.61 -8.51 -19.16
N VAL A 212 -6.16 -8.02 -18.01
CA VAL A 212 -6.65 -8.42 -16.69
C VAL A 212 -7.23 -7.20 -15.99
N LEU A 213 -8.54 -7.20 -15.74
CA LEU A 213 -9.20 -6.14 -14.99
C LEU A 213 -9.18 -6.49 -13.50
N VAL A 214 -8.65 -5.59 -12.67
CA VAL A 214 -8.57 -5.77 -11.22
C VAL A 214 -9.37 -4.69 -10.51
N GLY A 215 -9.81 -5.01 -9.28
CA GLY A 215 -10.59 -4.09 -8.46
C GLY A 215 -11.12 -4.75 -7.19
N SER A 216 -11.63 -3.93 -6.28
CA SER A 216 -12.32 -4.38 -5.08
C SER A 216 -13.68 -5.04 -5.40
N PRO A 217 -14.32 -5.73 -4.43
CA PRO A 217 -15.69 -6.23 -4.61
C PRO A 217 -16.70 -5.16 -4.99
N ASP A 218 -16.54 -3.94 -4.48
CA ASP A 218 -17.43 -2.81 -4.78
C ASP A 218 -17.25 -2.29 -6.22
N GLU A 219 -16.15 -2.62 -6.88
CA GLU A 219 -15.82 -2.19 -8.25
C GLU A 219 -16.22 -3.23 -9.33
N ARG A 220 -16.82 -4.37 -8.94
CA ARG A 220 -17.22 -5.45 -9.87
C ARG A 220 -18.11 -4.97 -11.01
N ILE A 221 -19.08 -4.10 -10.73
CA ILE A 221 -20.01 -3.58 -11.73
C ILE A 221 -19.26 -2.71 -12.75
N ALA A 222 -18.40 -1.82 -12.25
CA ALA A 222 -17.62 -0.94 -13.10
C ALA A 222 -16.64 -1.72 -13.99
N THR A 223 -15.95 -2.71 -13.44
CA THR A 223 -15.00 -3.54 -14.21
C THR A 223 -15.71 -4.48 -15.20
N ALA A 224 -16.89 -5.00 -14.87
CA ALA A 224 -17.71 -5.75 -15.82
C ALA A 224 -18.14 -4.84 -16.99
N ARG A 225 -18.56 -3.62 -16.71
CA ARG A 225 -18.89 -2.62 -17.73
C ARG A 225 -17.69 -2.28 -18.59
N LEU A 226 -16.50 -2.14 -18.01
CA LEU A 226 -15.26 -1.91 -18.75
C LEU A 226 -14.99 -3.07 -19.72
N LYS A 227 -15.12 -4.33 -19.26
CA LYS A 227 -14.96 -5.52 -20.10
C LYS A 227 -15.91 -5.48 -21.31
N GLU A 228 -17.19 -5.18 -21.10
CA GLU A 228 -18.18 -5.06 -22.18
C GLU A 228 -17.77 -3.98 -23.18
N LEU A 229 -17.37 -2.80 -22.71
CA LEU A 229 -16.97 -1.69 -23.56
C LEU A 229 -15.75 -2.05 -24.42
N ILE A 230 -14.73 -2.68 -23.83
CA ILE A 230 -13.56 -3.15 -24.57
C ILE A 230 -13.96 -4.14 -25.67
N LEU A 231 -14.76 -5.17 -25.33
CA LEU A 231 -15.15 -6.23 -26.24
C LEU A 231 -16.07 -5.74 -27.40
N ARG A 232 -16.70 -4.56 -27.25
CA ARG A 232 -17.42 -3.92 -28.38
C ARG A 232 -16.50 -3.33 -29.45
N HIS A 233 -15.25 -3.04 -29.08
CA HIS A 233 -14.27 -2.37 -29.95
C HIS A 233 -13.23 -3.34 -30.55
N VAL A 234 -13.32 -4.64 -30.25
CA VAL A 234 -12.39 -5.66 -30.73
C VAL A 234 -13.19 -6.87 -31.25
N THR A 235 -12.72 -7.50 -32.33
CA THR A 235 -13.30 -8.73 -32.85
C THR A 235 -12.78 -9.97 -32.15
N GLU A 236 -11.54 -9.91 -31.68
CA GLU A 236 -10.86 -10.97 -30.94
C GLU A 236 -10.08 -10.33 -29.79
N GLY A 237 -10.01 -10.99 -28.64
CA GLY A 237 -9.23 -10.50 -27.51
C GLY A 237 -9.59 -11.24 -26.22
N ARG A 238 -8.60 -11.39 -25.36
CA ARG A 238 -8.77 -12.00 -24.05
C ARG A 238 -8.83 -10.93 -22.98
N VAL A 239 -9.96 -10.84 -22.30
CA VAL A 239 -10.18 -9.89 -21.21
C VAL A 239 -10.70 -10.67 -20.02
N GLU A 240 -9.88 -10.84 -19.00
CA GLU A 240 -10.26 -11.49 -17.74
C GLU A 240 -10.62 -10.45 -16.69
N ASN A 241 -11.70 -10.68 -15.94
CA ASN A 241 -12.15 -9.78 -14.90
C ASN A 241 -11.99 -10.45 -13.52
N LEU A 242 -11.00 -10.03 -12.77
CA LEU A 242 -10.67 -10.54 -11.43
C LEU A 242 -11.18 -9.65 -10.29
N ALA A 243 -11.93 -8.58 -10.59
CA ALA A 243 -12.40 -7.66 -9.57
C ALA A 243 -13.21 -8.36 -8.48
N GLY A 244 -12.83 -8.14 -7.22
CA GLY A 244 -13.42 -8.76 -6.04
C GLY A 244 -13.16 -10.27 -5.90
N GLY A 245 -12.32 -10.85 -6.75
CA GLY A 245 -11.90 -12.26 -6.67
C GLY A 245 -10.48 -12.45 -6.12
N THR A 246 -9.79 -11.37 -5.77
CA THR A 246 -8.40 -11.41 -5.28
C THR A 246 -8.27 -10.76 -3.90
N GLY A 247 -7.56 -11.41 -2.97
CA GLY A 247 -6.95 -10.77 -1.81
C GLY A 247 -5.74 -9.91 -2.23
N LEU A 248 -5.11 -9.22 -1.28
CA LEU A 248 -4.03 -8.28 -1.61
C LEU A 248 -2.76 -9.00 -2.09
N LYS A 249 -2.43 -10.16 -1.53
CA LYS A 249 -1.29 -10.98 -1.98
C LYS A 249 -1.51 -11.52 -3.40
N LYS A 250 -2.73 -11.96 -3.69
CA LYS A 250 -3.12 -12.43 -5.01
C LYS A 250 -3.15 -11.31 -6.04
N LEU A 251 -3.59 -10.10 -5.63
CA LEU A 251 -3.49 -8.89 -6.44
C LEU A 251 -2.02 -8.55 -6.72
N ALA A 252 -1.15 -8.59 -5.71
CA ALA A 252 0.29 -8.36 -5.89
C ALA A 252 0.90 -9.36 -6.88
N ALA A 253 0.51 -10.64 -6.79
CA ALA A 253 0.98 -11.69 -7.71
C ALA A 253 0.60 -11.42 -9.16
N ILE A 254 -0.67 -11.10 -9.44
CA ILE A 254 -1.10 -10.85 -10.84
C ILE A 254 -0.52 -9.54 -11.38
N LEU A 255 -0.35 -8.50 -10.54
CA LEU A 255 0.32 -7.28 -10.95
C LEU A 255 1.80 -7.55 -11.25
N SER A 256 2.49 -8.36 -10.44
CA SER A 256 3.90 -8.73 -10.66
C SER A 256 4.12 -9.56 -11.92
N ALA A 257 3.12 -10.35 -12.33
CA ALA A 257 3.19 -11.18 -13.53
C ALA A 257 2.74 -10.45 -14.81
N ALA A 258 2.16 -9.25 -14.69
CA ALA A 258 1.75 -8.44 -15.82
C ALA A 258 2.93 -7.66 -16.43
N ASP A 259 2.92 -7.45 -17.75
CA ASP A 259 3.94 -6.64 -18.45
C ASP A 259 3.80 -5.14 -18.18
N ALA A 260 2.59 -4.67 -17.90
CA ALA A 260 2.31 -3.28 -17.54
C ALA A 260 0.99 -3.16 -16.77
N VAL A 261 0.86 -2.06 -16.04
CA VAL A 261 -0.37 -1.71 -15.31
C VAL A 261 -0.86 -0.33 -15.73
N VAL A 262 -2.15 -0.22 -16.11
CA VAL A 262 -2.82 1.06 -16.36
C VAL A 262 -3.84 1.29 -15.25
N THR A 263 -3.71 2.38 -14.52
CA THR A 263 -4.52 2.60 -13.33
C THR A 263 -4.72 4.09 -13.02
N ASN A 264 -5.79 4.42 -12.32
CA ASN A 264 -5.93 5.73 -11.68
C ASN A 264 -4.92 5.89 -10.51
N ASP A 265 -4.73 7.12 -10.02
CA ASP A 265 -4.03 7.41 -8.76
C ASP A 265 -4.74 6.73 -7.57
N SER A 266 -4.34 5.49 -7.27
CA SER A 266 -5.01 4.58 -6.32
C SER A 266 -4.02 3.58 -5.70
N GLY A 267 -4.48 2.78 -4.73
CA GLY A 267 -3.64 1.77 -4.06
C GLY A 267 -2.94 0.78 -5.00
N PRO A 268 -3.64 0.18 -5.98
CA PRO A 268 -3.02 -0.72 -6.95
C PRO A 268 -1.88 -0.12 -7.76
N MET A 269 -1.87 1.20 -8.01
CA MET A 269 -0.75 1.89 -8.64
C MET A 269 0.55 1.71 -7.83
N HIS A 270 0.47 1.97 -6.54
CA HIS A 270 1.62 1.85 -5.64
C HIS A 270 2.04 0.39 -5.43
N LEU A 271 1.06 -0.52 -5.41
CA LEU A 271 1.35 -1.95 -5.30
C LEU A 271 2.09 -2.47 -6.54
N ALA A 272 1.65 -2.07 -7.74
CA ALA A 272 2.32 -2.45 -8.99
C ALA A 272 3.77 -1.95 -9.03
N ALA A 273 3.99 -0.69 -8.64
CA ALA A 273 5.36 -0.15 -8.53
C ALA A 273 6.20 -0.89 -7.49
N ALA A 274 5.61 -1.24 -6.33
CA ALA A 274 6.29 -1.96 -5.26
C ALA A 274 6.72 -3.39 -5.64
N VAL A 275 6.00 -4.03 -6.59
CA VAL A 275 6.37 -5.35 -7.13
C VAL A 275 7.21 -5.26 -8.42
N GLY A 276 7.63 -4.05 -8.82
CA GLY A 276 8.54 -3.82 -9.95
C GLY A 276 7.88 -3.78 -11.33
N THR A 277 6.55 -3.73 -11.43
CA THR A 277 5.86 -3.72 -12.71
C THR A 277 5.76 -2.30 -13.27
N PRO A 278 6.02 -2.07 -14.57
CA PRO A 278 5.82 -0.77 -15.21
C PRO A 278 4.39 -0.25 -15.05
N VAL A 279 4.23 1.02 -14.61
CA VAL A 279 2.93 1.60 -14.28
C VAL A 279 2.66 2.84 -15.13
N ILE A 280 1.48 2.88 -15.74
CA ILE A 280 0.89 4.07 -16.36
C ILE A 280 -0.19 4.58 -15.41
N GLY A 281 0.13 5.58 -14.61
CA GLY A 281 -0.79 6.21 -13.67
C GLY A 281 -1.56 7.37 -14.30
N VAL A 282 -2.88 7.37 -14.18
CA VAL A 282 -3.75 8.46 -14.64
C VAL A 282 -4.07 9.39 -13.46
N PHE A 283 -3.71 10.67 -13.60
CA PHE A 283 -3.90 11.70 -12.58
C PHE A 283 -4.89 12.75 -13.08
N THR A 284 -6.09 12.76 -12.54
CA THR A 284 -7.17 13.68 -12.94
C THR A 284 -7.23 14.95 -12.09
N CYS A 285 -7.11 14.82 -10.77
CA CYS A 285 -7.18 15.94 -9.82
C CYS A 285 -5.97 16.04 -8.88
N THR A 286 -4.99 15.17 -9.07
CA THR A 286 -3.72 15.10 -8.34
C THR A 286 -2.55 15.23 -9.32
N THR A 287 -1.33 15.26 -8.81
CA THR A 287 -0.13 15.30 -9.67
C THR A 287 0.76 14.09 -9.40
N ALA A 288 1.37 13.53 -10.45
CA ALA A 288 2.33 12.44 -10.33
C ALA A 288 3.49 12.80 -9.40
N ARG A 289 3.94 14.06 -9.43
CA ARG A 289 5.01 14.55 -8.55
C ARG A 289 4.72 14.37 -7.06
N ARG A 290 3.45 14.47 -6.66
CA ARG A 290 3.03 14.36 -5.26
C ARG A 290 2.51 12.99 -4.88
N SER A 291 1.78 12.37 -5.78
CA SER A 291 1.04 11.12 -5.52
C SER A 291 1.56 9.94 -6.33
N GLY A 292 2.59 10.10 -7.15
CA GLY A 292 3.22 9.00 -7.87
C GLY A 292 3.93 8.02 -6.93
N PRO A 293 4.11 6.78 -7.38
CA PRO A 293 4.85 5.75 -6.68
C PRO A 293 6.35 6.03 -6.62
#